data_183f029e20aec877a6a4b99b1858a1be
#
_entry.id   183f029e20aec877a6a4b99b1858a1be
#
_cell.length_a   1.000
_cell.length_b   1.000
_cell.length_c   1.000
_cell.angle_alpha   90.00
_cell.angle_beta   90.00
_cell.angle_gamma   90.00
#
_symmetry.space_group_name_H-M   'P 1'
#
loop_
_entity.id
_entity.type
_entity.pdbx_description
1 polymer ?
#
loop_
_entity_poly.entity_id
_entity_poly.type
_entity_poly.pdbx_seq_one_letter_code
_entity_poly.pdbx_strand_id
1 'polypeptide(L)'
;MNIRKATTTDSLALSKLSRDVQSLHAQHHPTVFRMPDSDEFAVLFFEEMLTDPAVTIFIAEENEEVLGCILCKLIERPENTFTFAARTLLIDQISVRPAAQGQGIGAALMGQAERLASELHVQRILLDSWDFNTKAHKFFESHGFTKFTFRFWKWLPGK
;
A
#
# COMPACT_ATOMS: atom_id res chain seq x y z
N MET A 1 -14.27 8.59 -13.34
CA MET A 1 -13.08 8.03 -12.66
C MET A 1 -12.36 7.08 -13.60
N ASN A 2 -11.07 7.25 -13.81
CA ASN A 2 -10.18 6.41 -14.61
C ASN A 2 -9.14 5.76 -13.68
N ILE A 3 -8.68 4.53 -13.98
CA ILE A 3 -7.56 3.90 -13.28
C ILE A 3 -6.49 3.54 -14.30
N ARG A 4 -5.27 3.99 -14.04
CA ARG A 4 -4.10 3.73 -14.87
C ARG A 4 -2.87 3.39 -14.05
N LYS A 5 -1.86 2.84 -14.70
CA LYS A 5 -0.53 2.73 -14.09
C LYS A 5 0.05 4.14 -13.88
N ALA A 6 0.69 4.32 -12.72
CA ALA A 6 1.44 5.55 -12.44
C ALA A 6 2.76 5.57 -13.23
N THR A 7 3.23 6.77 -13.47
CA THR A 7 4.53 7.07 -14.11
C THR A 7 5.34 7.98 -13.19
N THR A 8 6.59 8.22 -13.50
CA THR A 8 7.47 9.09 -12.69
C THR A 8 6.93 10.51 -12.53
N THR A 9 6.09 10.99 -13.45
CA THR A 9 5.42 12.29 -13.33
C THR A 9 4.35 12.34 -12.22
N ASP A 10 3.94 11.17 -11.70
CA ASP A 10 2.93 11.08 -10.64
C ASP A 10 3.55 11.09 -9.22
N SER A 11 4.87 11.12 -9.07
CA SER A 11 5.58 10.99 -7.79
C SER A 11 5.12 12.02 -6.75
N LEU A 12 4.90 13.28 -7.14
CA LEU A 12 4.37 14.31 -6.25
C LEU A 12 2.93 14.03 -5.81
N ALA A 13 2.07 13.58 -6.73
CA ALA A 13 0.69 13.24 -6.39
C ALA A 13 0.62 12.03 -5.44
N LEU A 14 1.48 11.04 -5.64
CA LEU A 14 1.63 9.87 -4.76
C LEU A 14 2.14 10.28 -3.37
N SER A 15 3.12 11.18 -3.31
CA SER A 15 3.63 11.72 -2.04
C SER A 15 2.52 12.42 -1.26
N LYS A 16 1.73 13.28 -1.91
CA LYS A 16 0.56 13.96 -1.31
C LYS A 16 -0.48 12.98 -0.78
N LEU A 17 -0.82 11.92 -1.55
CA LEU A 17 -1.75 10.88 -1.12
C LEU A 17 -1.25 10.11 0.11
N SER A 18 0.05 9.86 0.20
CA SER A 18 0.67 9.13 1.30
C SER A 18 0.69 9.92 2.61
N ARG A 19 0.60 11.25 2.53
CA ARG A 19 0.70 12.13 3.69
C ARG A 19 -0.35 11.85 4.76
N ASP A 20 -1.59 11.63 4.37
CA ASP A 20 -2.68 11.36 5.33
C ASP A 20 -2.46 10.03 6.07
N VAL A 21 -2.08 8.99 5.34
CA VAL A 21 -1.78 7.67 5.92
C VAL A 21 -0.53 7.75 6.81
N GLN A 22 0.52 8.40 6.36
CA GLN A 22 1.75 8.57 7.13
C GLN A 22 1.50 9.38 8.42
N SER A 23 0.70 10.44 8.33
CA SER A 23 0.31 11.25 9.49
C SER A 23 -0.46 10.42 10.53
N LEU A 24 -1.38 9.56 10.07
CA LEU A 24 -2.12 8.64 10.94
C LEU A 24 -1.16 7.66 11.66
N HIS A 25 -0.20 7.08 10.95
CA HIS A 25 0.81 6.20 11.53
C HIS A 25 1.68 6.93 12.55
N ALA A 26 2.16 8.13 12.22
CA ALA A 26 3.00 8.93 13.11
C ALA A 26 2.26 9.40 14.37
N GLN A 27 0.95 9.67 14.29
CA GLN A 27 0.13 10.00 15.45
C GLN A 27 -0.02 8.82 16.42
N HIS A 28 -0.15 7.59 15.91
CA HIS A 28 -0.31 6.39 16.75
C HIS A 28 1.04 5.84 17.25
N HIS A 29 2.09 5.94 16.46
CA HIS A 29 3.42 5.42 16.76
C HIS A 29 4.52 6.46 16.46
N PRO A 30 4.59 7.58 17.21
CA PRO A 30 5.51 8.68 16.92
C PRO A 30 7.01 8.32 17.11
N THR A 31 7.30 7.22 17.80
CA THR A 31 8.66 6.70 17.95
C THR A 31 9.09 5.77 16.81
N VAL A 32 8.16 5.41 15.93
CA VAL A 32 8.39 4.52 14.80
C VAL A 32 8.29 5.27 13.48
N PHE A 33 7.28 6.11 13.34
CA PHE A 33 6.99 6.84 12.11
C PHE A 33 7.34 8.31 12.21
N ARG A 34 7.91 8.83 11.14
CA ARG A 34 8.16 10.27 10.99
C ARG A 34 6.87 10.97 10.55
N MET A 35 6.58 12.12 11.16
CA MET A 35 5.52 13.00 10.67
C MET A 35 5.97 13.62 9.35
N PRO A 36 5.12 13.62 8.30
CA PRO A 36 5.45 14.32 7.06
C PRO A 36 5.62 15.82 7.30
N ASP A 37 6.67 16.40 6.78
CA ASP A 37 7.00 17.83 6.91
C ASP A 37 6.52 18.66 5.71
N SER A 38 6.28 18.02 4.57
CA SER A 38 5.84 18.67 3.33
C SER A 38 5.02 17.74 2.46
N ASP A 39 4.48 18.23 1.36
CA ASP A 39 3.82 17.43 0.32
C ASP A 39 4.83 16.60 -0.49
N GLU A 40 6.10 17.01 -0.50
CA GLU A 40 7.20 16.38 -1.23
C GLU A 40 7.95 15.33 -0.41
N PHE A 41 7.56 15.06 0.85
CA PHE A 41 8.34 14.22 1.79
C PHE A 41 8.71 12.83 1.26
N ALA A 42 7.95 12.29 0.32
CA ALA A 42 8.13 10.95 -0.24
C ALA A 42 8.35 10.94 -1.77
N VAL A 43 8.61 12.08 -2.42
CA VAL A 43 8.78 12.15 -3.89
C VAL A 43 9.89 11.23 -4.36
N LEU A 44 11.08 11.31 -3.76
CA LEU A 44 12.23 10.45 -4.14
C LEU A 44 11.94 8.96 -3.91
N PHE A 45 11.23 8.61 -2.85
CA PHE A 45 10.79 7.24 -2.61
C PHE A 45 9.90 6.72 -3.76
N PHE A 46 8.92 7.53 -4.20
CA PHE A 46 8.03 7.12 -5.29
C PHE A 46 8.74 7.10 -6.65
N GLU A 47 9.67 8.01 -6.90
CA GLU A 47 10.51 7.97 -8.10
C GLU A 47 11.31 6.66 -8.17
N GLU A 48 11.91 6.23 -7.07
CA GLU A 48 12.60 4.95 -6.97
C GLU A 48 11.64 3.77 -7.18
N MET A 49 10.50 3.75 -6.48
CA MET A 49 9.51 2.68 -6.62
C MET A 49 8.96 2.56 -8.05
N LEU A 50 8.76 3.66 -8.75
CA LEU A 50 8.25 3.67 -10.13
C LEU A 50 9.28 3.15 -11.16
N THR A 51 10.55 3.04 -10.79
CA THR A 51 11.61 2.45 -11.63
C THR A 51 11.91 0.99 -11.27
N ASP A 52 11.41 0.48 -10.14
CA ASP A 52 11.59 -0.93 -9.73
C ASP A 52 10.70 -1.85 -10.59
N PRO A 53 11.25 -2.78 -11.38
CA PRO A 53 10.47 -3.69 -12.22
C PRO A 53 9.55 -4.64 -11.42
N ALA A 54 9.82 -4.86 -10.14
CA ALA A 54 8.97 -5.65 -9.25
C ALA A 54 7.76 -4.86 -8.72
N VAL A 55 7.73 -3.53 -8.93
CA VAL A 55 6.68 -2.65 -8.42
C VAL A 55 5.73 -2.24 -9.54
N THR A 56 4.45 -2.24 -9.23
CA THR A 56 3.41 -1.63 -10.06
C THR A 56 2.54 -0.74 -9.17
N ILE A 57 2.41 0.52 -9.54
CA ILE A 57 1.53 1.46 -8.85
C ILE A 57 0.37 1.80 -9.79
N PHE A 58 -0.86 1.65 -9.30
CA PHE A 58 -2.05 2.17 -9.98
C PHE A 58 -2.54 3.40 -9.26
N ILE A 59 -3.03 4.36 -10.04
CA ILE A 59 -3.72 5.55 -9.53
C ILE A 59 -5.15 5.60 -10.06
N ALA A 60 -6.05 6.07 -9.21
CA ALA A 60 -7.41 6.43 -9.59
C ALA A 60 -7.47 7.95 -9.72
N GLU A 61 -7.91 8.43 -10.88
CA GLU A 61 -7.98 9.86 -11.19
C GLU A 61 -9.33 10.27 -11.75
N GLU A 62 -9.71 11.51 -11.56
CA GLU A 62 -10.88 12.14 -12.14
C GLU A 62 -10.62 13.63 -12.36
N ASN A 63 -10.92 14.13 -13.54
CA ASN A 63 -10.66 15.54 -13.92
C ASN A 63 -9.20 15.97 -13.63
N GLU A 64 -8.23 15.12 -13.99
CA GLU A 64 -6.79 15.34 -13.77
C GLU A 64 -6.36 15.34 -12.27
N GLU A 65 -7.27 15.05 -11.36
CA GLU A 65 -6.97 14.96 -9.94
C GLU A 65 -6.80 13.50 -9.52
N VAL A 66 -5.67 13.17 -8.88
CA VAL A 66 -5.42 11.83 -8.33
C VAL A 66 -6.15 11.70 -6.99
N LEU A 67 -7.10 10.77 -6.94
CA LEU A 67 -7.99 10.53 -5.80
C LEU A 67 -7.54 9.36 -4.91
N GLY A 68 -6.76 8.44 -5.45
CA GLY A 68 -6.25 7.29 -4.70
C GLY A 68 -5.16 6.55 -5.45
N CYS A 69 -4.44 5.69 -4.74
CA CYS A 69 -3.41 4.83 -5.32
C CYS A 69 -3.35 3.48 -4.60
N ILE A 70 -2.76 2.50 -5.30
CA ILE A 70 -2.35 1.22 -4.73
C ILE A 70 -0.97 0.86 -5.26
N LEU A 71 -0.02 0.57 -4.35
CA LEU A 71 1.33 0.10 -4.64
C LEU A 71 1.40 -1.40 -4.42
N CYS A 72 1.69 -2.13 -5.48
CA CYS A 72 1.83 -3.57 -5.50
C CYS A 72 3.28 -3.95 -5.79
N LYS A 73 3.83 -4.88 -5.04
CA LYS A 73 5.19 -5.40 -5.23
C LYS A 73 5.17 -6.91 -5.39
N LEU A 74 5.77 -7.43 -6.46
CA LEU A 74 5.99 -8.85 -6.63
C LEU A 74 7.13 -9.30 -5.73
N ILE A 75 6.83 -10.23 -4.83
CA ILE A 75 7.82 -10.85 -3.93
C ILE A 75 8.02 -12.30 -4.37
N GLU A 76 9.26 -12.66 -4.65
CA GLU A 76 9.66 -14.02 -4.94
C GLU A 76 10.56 -14.55 -3.82
N ARG A 77 10.17 -15.66 -3.22
CA ARG A 77 10.93 -16.32 -2.20
C ARG A 77 11.31 -17.72 -2.69
N PRO A 78 12.62 -18.06 -2.77
CA PRO A 78 13.05 -19.39 -3.14
C PRO A 78 12.66 -20.42 -2.07
N GLU A 79 12.59 -21.68 -2.48
CA GLU A 79 12.43 -22.81 -1.56
C GLU A 79 13.61 -22.92 -0.61
N ASN A 80 13.35 -23.35 0.61
CA ASN A 80 14.36 -23.70 1.61
C ASN A 80 13.90 -24.91 2.45
N THR A 81 14.71 -25.31 3.42
CA THR A 81 14.45 -26.49 4.28
C THR A 81 13.07 -26.46 4.96
N PHE A 82 12.51 -25.29 5.23
CA PHE A 82 11.26 -25.11 6.01
C PHE A 82 10.07 -24.66 5.20
N THR A 83 10.30 -24.10 4.00
CA THR A 83 9.22 -23.45 3.23
C THR A 83 9.36 -23.72 1.74
N PHE A 84 8.24 -23.99 1.09
CA PHE A 84 8.17 -24.04 -0.37
C PHE A 84 8.50 -22.69 -1.01
N ALA A 85 8.96 -22.71 -2.26
CA ALA A 85 9.06 -21.51 -3.07
C ALA A 85 7.69 -20.81 -3.14
N ALA A 86 7.70 -19.48 -3.13
CA ALA A 86 6.47 -18.70 -3.19
C ALA A 86 6.65 -17.43 -4.03
N ARG A 87 5.64 -17.15 -4.86
CA ARG A 87 5.43 -15.86 -5.52
C ARG A 87 4.19 -15.22 -4.90
N THR A 88 4.30 -13.97 -4.51
CA THR A 88 3.26 -13.27 -3.76
C THR A 88 3.18 -11.83 -4.25
N LEU A 89 1.99 -11.30 -4.45
CA LEU A 89 1.79 -9.88 -4.66
C LEU A 89 1.57 -9.22 -3.30
N LEU A 90 2.51 -8.37 -2.88
CA LEU A 90 2.38 -7.57 -1.67
C LEU A 90 1.71 -6.25 -2.03
N ILE A 91 0.59 -5.92 -1.38
CA ILE A 91 0.06 -4.56 -1.35
C ILE A 91 0.80 -3.83 -0.24
N ASP A 92 1.78 -3.02 -0.63
CA ASP A 92 2.61 -2.25 0.29
C ASP A 92 1.89 -0.99 0.79
N GLN A 93 1.08 -0.39 -0.09
CA GLN A 93 0.28 0.78 0.24
C GLN A 93 -1.02 0.83 -0.56
N ILE A 94 -2.10 1.22 0.11
CA ILE A 94 -3.35 1.66 -0.53
C ILE A 94 -3.83 2.93 0.17
N SER A 95 -4.13 3.96 -0.60
CA SER A 95 -4.58 5.25 -0.08
C SER A 95 -5.69 5.82 -0.96
N VAL A 96 -6.69 6.43 -0.32
CA VAL A 96 -7.75 7.20 -0.98
C VAL A 96 -7.92 8.50 -0.21
N ARG A 97 -7.92 9.63 -0.91
CA ARG A 97 -8.15 10.96 -0.31
C ARG A 97 -9.36 10.94 0.62
N PRO A 98 -9.32 11.56 1.80
CA PRO A 98 -10.42 11.55 2.75
C PRO A 98 -11.76 11.99 2.13
N ALA A 99 -11.75 13.05 1.32
CA ALA A 99 -12.95 13.57 0.65
C ALA A 99 -13.53 12.63 -0.42
N ALA A 100 -12.75 11.67 -0.94
CA ALA A 100 -13.16 10.71 -1.96
C ALA A 100 -13.44 9.30 -1.39
N GLN A 101 -13.30 9.11 -0.08
CA GLN A 101 -13.60 7.83 0.56
C GLN A 101 -15.12 7.52 0.51
N GLY A 102 -15.46 6.22 0.52
CA GLY A 102 -16.85 5.77 0.42
C GLY A 102 -17.45 5.77 -0.99
N GLN A 103 -16.68 6.21 -2.01
CA GLN A 103 -17.11 6.28 -3.41
C GLN A 103 -16.67 5.05 -4.25
N GLY A 104 -16.24 3.97 -3.62
CA GLY A 104 -15.83 2.73 -4.31
C GLY A 104 -14.41 2.75 -4.88
N ILE A 105 -13.64 3.84 -4.71
CA ILE A 105 -12.28 3.97 -5.28
C ILE A 105 -11.33 2.89 -4.74
N GLY A 106 -11.36 2.66 -3.43
CA GLY A 106 -10.54 1.61 -2.82
C GLY A 106 -10.85 0.21 -3.38
N ALA A 107 -12.13 -0.10 -3.56
CA ALA A 107 -12.56 -1.37 -4.16
C ALA A 107 -12.11 -1.50 -5.63
N ALA A 108 -12.18 -0.43 -6.40
CA ALA A 108 -11.72 -0.41 -7.78
C ALA A 108 -10.19 -0.59 -7.88
N LEU A 109 -9.41 0.02 -6.98
CA LEU A 109 -7.97 -0.16 -6.87
C LEU A 109 -7.61 -1.60 -6.44
N MET A 110 -8.35 -2.17 -5.49
CA MET A 110 -8.17 -3.58 -5.08
C MET A 110 -8.42 -4.53 -6.27
N GLY A 111 -9.45 -4.29 -7.05
CA GLY A 111 -9.72 -5.05 -8.28
C GLY A 111 -8.58 -4.96 -9.32
N GLN A 112 -7.80 -3.87 -9.36
CA GLN A 112 -6.59 -3.80 -10.20
C GLN A 112 -5.47 -4.67 -9.64
N ALA A 113 -5.28 -4.71 -8.32
CA ALA A 113 -4.30 -5.60 -7.70
C ALA A 113 -4.63 -7.08 -7.95
N GLU A 114 -5.90 -7.46 -7.89
CA GLU A 114 -6.36 -8.82 -8.20
C GLU A 114 -6.13 -9.19 -9.67
N ARG A 115 -6.39 -8.27 -10.60
CA ARG A 115 -6.07 -8.47 -12.03
C ARG A 115 -4.57 -8.62 -12.25
N LEU A 116 -3.76 -7.77 -11.64
CA LEU A 116 -2.31 -7.87 -11.71
C LEU A 116 -1.80 -9.22 -11.15
N ALA A 117 -2.34 -9.68 -10.02
CA ALA A 117 -2.01 -10.99 -9.47
C ALA A 117 -2.33 -12.13 -10.45
N SER A 118 -3.47 -12.05 -11.13
CA SER A 118 -3.85 -13.02 -12.16
C SER A 118 -2.91 -12.98 -13.37
N GLU A 119 -2.58 -11.80 -13.88
CA GLU A 119 -1.65 -11.60 -15.00
C GLU A 119 -0.24 -12.14 -14.68
N LEU A 120 0.21 -11.97 -13.45
CA LEU A 120 1.48 -12.46 -12.95
C LEU A 120 1.44 -13.95 -12.52
N HIS A 121 0.30 -14.62 -12.66
CA HIS A 121 0.07 -15.99 -12.21
C HIS A 121 0.41 -16.21 -10.73
N VAL A 122 0.07 -15.23 -9.90
CA VAL A 122 0.27 -15.25 -8.45
C VAL A 122 -1.04 -15.65 -7.77
N GLN A 123 -0.99 -16.63 -6.87
CA GLN A 123 -2.18 -17.17 -6.17
C GLN A 123 -2.41 -16.54 -4.80
N ARG A 124 -1.54 -15.62 -4.37
CA ARG A 124 -1.62 -15.03 -3.04
C ARG A 124 -1.31 -13.54 -3.08
N ILE A 125 -2.22 -12.77 -2.51
CA ILE A 125 -2.02 -11.35 -2.23
C ILE A 125 -1.81 -11.21 -0.72
N LEU A 126 -0.80 -10.48 -0.30
CA LEU A 126 -0.51 -10.12 1.09
C LEU A 126 -0.61 -8.62 1.29
N LEU A 127 -0.90 -8.23 2.50
CA LEU A 127 -0.72 -6.87 3.01
C LEU A 127 -0.43 -6.90 4.50
N ASP A 128 0.21 -5.86 4.99
CA ASP A 128 0.38 -5.60 6.41
C ASP A 128 -0.50 -4.42 6.83
N SER A 129 -1.09 -4.48 8.01
CA SER A 129 -1.88 -3.39 8.57
C SER A 129 -1.65 -3.30 10.08
N TRP A 130 -1.51 -2.08 10.56
CA TRP A 130 -1.32 -1.81 11.97
C TRP A 130 -2.61 -2.05 12.76
N ASP A 131 -2.49 -2.51 14.00
CA ASP A 131 -3.59 -2.91 14.87
C ASP A 131 -4.62 -1.79 15.13
N PHE A 132 -4.16 -0.54 15.19
CA PHE A 132 -5.04 0.62 15.37
C PHE A 132 -5.92 0.93 14.15
N ASN A 133 -5.55 0.47 12.94
CA ASN A 133 -6.25 0.83 11.71
C ASN A 133 -7.47 -0.06 11.45
N THR A 134 -8.39 -0.06 12.40
CA THR A 134 -9.61 -0.92 12.37
C THR A 134 -10.51 -0.64 11.16
N LYS A 135 -10.49 0.59 10.61
CA LYS A 135 -11.22 0.93 9.39
C LYS A 135 -10.65 0.18 8.18
N ALA A 136 -9.33 0.14 8.06
CA ALA A 136 -8.65 -0.62 7.01
C ALA A 136 -8.88 -2.13 7.17
N HIS A 137 -8.87 -2.65 8.41
CA HIS A 137 -9.17 -4.07 8.65
C HIS A 137 -10.54 -4.47 8.11
N LYS A 138 -11.60 -3.68 8.41
CA LYS A 138 -12.95 -3.94 7.88
C LYS A 138 -13.01 -3.90 6.36
N PHE A 139 -12.26 -2.97 5.75
CA PHE A 139 -12.16 -2.87 4.30
C PHE A 139 -11.49 -4.12 3.72
N PHE A 140 -10.35 -4.56 4.25
CA PHE A 140 -9.67 -5.76 3.77
C PHE A 140 -10.49 -7.04 3.98
N GLU A 141 -11.11 -7.19 5.14
CA GLU A 141 -12.00 -8.33 5.44
C GLU A 141 -13.19 -8.39 4.47
N SER A 142 -13.77 -7.25 4.09
CA SER A 142 -14.84 -7.19 3.08
C SER A 142 -14.39 -7.55 1.66
N HIS A 143 -13.07 -7.55 1.39
CA HIS A 143 -12.45 -7.99 0.14
C HIS A 143 -11.82 -9.40 0.25
N GLY A 144 -12.24 -10.18 1.24
CA GLY A 144 -11.85 -11.59 1.39
C GLY A 144 -10.49 -11.83 2.03
N PHE A 145 -9.83 -10.80 2.56
CA PHE A 145 -8.58 -10.99 3.31
C PHE A 145 -8.86 -11.57 4.70
N THR A 146 -7.99 -12.48 5.12
CA THR A 146 -8.03 -13.08 6.46
C THR A 146 -6.71 -12.83 7.18
N LYS A 147 -6.77 -12.61 8.48
CA LYS A 147 -5.58 -12.48 9.32
C LYS A 147 -4.93 -13.84 9.48
N PHE A 148 -3.63 -13.96 9.20
CA PHE A 148 -2.93 -15.24 9.28
C PHE A 148 -1.64 -15.21 10.10
N THR A 149 -1.16 -14.02 10.49
CA THR A 149 0.04 -13.88 11.33
C THR A 149 -0.11 -12.69 12.26
N PHE A 150 0.62 -12.74 13.37
CA PHE A 150 0.71 -11.65 14.33
C PHE A 150 2.18 -11.34 14.60
N ARG A 151 2.51 -10.05 14.65
CA ARG A 151 3.83 -9.56 15.02
C ARG A 151 3.74 -8.89 16.38
N PHE A 152 4.62 -9.30 17.31
CA PHE A 152 4.68 -8.76 18.65
C PHE A 152 5.97 -7.98 18.83
N TRP A 153 5.94 -6.91 19.59
CA TRP A 153 7.12 -6.16 20.02
C TRP A 153 7.12 -5.92 21.53
N LYS A 154 8.30 -5.65 22.07
CA LYS A 154 8.48 -5.26 23.46
C LYS A 154 9.53 -4.16 23.52
N TRP A 155 9.16 -3.01 24.06
CA TRP A 155 10.13 -1.97 24.36
C TRP A 155 10.98 -2.38 25.57
N LEU A 156 12.30 -2.31 25.42
CA LEU A 156 13.21 -2.51 26.52
C LEU A 156 13.41 -1.17 27.24
N PRO A 157 13.52 -1.16 28.60
CA PRO A 157 13.85 0.07 29.30
C PRO A 157 15.18 0.61 28.76
N GLY A 158 15.17 1.90 28.42
CA GLY A 158 16.38 2.58 27.95
C GLY A 158 17.50 2.49 28.99
N LYS A 159 18.74 2.35 28.53
CA LYS A 159 19.92 2.52 29.39
C LYS A 159 20.11 3.99 29.73
#